data_4edf9f0d9b0c198ad0eab45448a69df8
#
_entry.id   4edf9f0d9b0c198ad0eab45448a69df8
#
_cell.length_a   1.000
_cell.length_b   1.000
_cell.length_c   1.000
_cell.angle_alpha   90.00
_cell.angle_beta   90.00
_cell.angle_gamma   90.00
#
_symmetry.space_group_name_H-M   'P 1'
#
loop_
_entity.id
_entity.type
_entity.pdbx_description
1 polymer ?
#
loop_
_entity_poly.entity_id
_entity_poly.type
_entity_poly.pdbx_seq_one_letter_code
_entity_poly.pdbx_strand_id
1 'polypeptide(L)'
;MRRLIIEEPISRAALWSRQIAWFALAVTLISVAVLRFGVVDLVPGFVALATGLGLAGLAIALALGAFLRIWTEGRRGVGAAVGGVLLAGLILALPAFYGLRGLLLPAITDVTTDVAEPPTFSRSRQAFAARDGHVPPEQPPEARVKQQEAYPQIAPLSLDLPAEQAFA
;
A
#
# COMPACT_ATOMS: atom_id res chain seq x y z
N MET A 1 3.68 -55.24 -27.17
CA MET A 1 3.69 -54.70 -25.81
C MET A 1 3.06 -53.29 -25.88
N ARG A 2 1.85 -53.07 -25.35
CA ARG A 2 1.23 -51.76 -25.24
C ARG A 2 1.91 -51.02 -24.09
N ARG A 3 2.66 -49.95 -24.36
CA ARG A 3 3.12 -49.04 -23.31
C ARG A 3 1.92 -48.28 -22.76
N LEU A 4 1.53 -48.61 -21.55
CA LEU A 4 0.60 -47.78 -20.79
C LEU A 4 1.27 -46.41 -20.54
N ILE A 5 0.86 -45.40 -21.31
CA ILE A 5 1.24 -44.03 -21.06
C ILE A 5 0.40 -43.61 -19.86
N ILE A 6 0.96 -43.70 -18.66
CA ILE A 6 0.36 -43.14 -17.44
C ILE A 6 0.58 -41.65 -17.53
N GLU A 7 -0.45 -40.91 -17.93
CA GLU A 7 -0.40 -39.43 -17.87
C GLU A 7 -0.40 -39.01 -16.40
N GLU A 8 0.72 -38.42 -15.97
CA GLU A 8 0.81 -37.88 -14.62
C GLU A 8 -0.21 -36.74 -14.43
N PRO A 9 -1.06 -36.79 -13.40
CA PRO A 9 -2.13 -35.81 -13.19
C PRO A 9 -1.55 -34.41 -12.92
N ILE A 10 -2.06 -33.41 -13.63
CA ILE A 10 -1.68 -32.00 -13.46
C ILE A 10 -2.28 -31.47 -12.13
N SER A 11 -1.48 -30.74 -11.37
CA SER A 11 -1.95 -30.08 -10.15
C SER A 11 -2.93 -28.97 -10.48
N ARG A 12 -4.21 -29.15 -10.14
CA ARG A 12 -5.26 -28.15 -10.33
C ARG A 12 -4.93 -26.85 -9.55
N ALA A 13 -4.35 -26.97 -8.36
CA ALA A 13 -3.96 -25.84 -7.54
C ALA A 13 -2.91 -24.94 -8.24
N ALA A 14 -1.96 -25.55 -8.99
CA ALA A 14 -0.98 -24.82 -9.79
C ALA A 14 -1.64 -24.03 -10.92
N LEU A 15 -2.62 -24.61 -11.61
CA LEU A 15 -3.35 -23.92 -12.67
C LEU A 15 -4.18 -22.76 -12.12
N TRP A 16 -4.92 -23.01 -11.03
CA TRP A 16 -5.71 -21.98 -10.36
C TRP A 16 -4.85 -20.83 -9.82
N SER A 17 -3.71 -21.12 -9.23
CA SER A 17 -2.76 -20.09 -8.78
C SER A 17 -2.43 -19.12 -9.91
N ARG A 18 -2.03 -19.63 -11.07
CA ARG A 18 -1.68 -18.80 -12.23
C ARG A 18 -2.87 -18.00 -12.76
N GLN A 19 -4.06 -18.61 -12.83
CA GLN A 19 -5.27 -17.93 -13.30
C GLN A 19 -5.68 -16.80 -12.36
N ILE A 20 -5.67 -17.06 -11.04
CA ILE A 20 -5.99 -16.05 -10.03
C ILE A 20 -4.95 -14.93 -10.03
N ALA A 21 -3.67 -15.24 -10.24
CA ALA A 21 -2.63 -14.21 -10.35
C ALA A 21 -2.86 -13.28 -11.56
N TRP A 22 -3.26 -13.81 -12.72
CA TRP A 22 -3.64 -12.98 -13.88
C TRP A 22 -4.87 -12.13 -13.60
N PHE A 23 -5.87 -12.70 -12.95
CA PHE A 23 -7.08 -11.96 -12.56
C PHE A 23 -6.75 -10.87 -11.52
N ALA A 24 -5.91 -11.18 -10.53
CA ALA A 24 -5.41 -10.21 -9.54
C ALA A 24 -4.67 -9.05 -10.22
N LEU A 25 -3.86 -9.33 -11.24
CA LEU A 25 -3.17 -8.30 -12.01
C LEU A 25 -4.17 -7.36 -12.68
N ALA A 26 -5.18 -7.90 -13.37
CA ALA A 26 -6.19 -7.09 -14.03
C ALA A 26 -6.96 -6.20 -13.03
N VAL A 27 -7.42 -6.78 -11.91
CA VAL A 27 -8.12 -6.04 -10.85
C VAL A 27 -7.24 -4.94 -10.27
N THR A 28 -5.98 -5.25 -9.96
CA THR A 28 -5.04 -4.27 -9.38
C THR A 28 -4.77 -3.12 -10.36
N LEU A 29 -4.51 -3.41 -11.64
CA LEU A 29 -4.25 -2.38 -12.64
C LEU A 29 -5.46 -1.47 -12.87
N ILE A 30 -6.66 -2.05 -12.96
CA ILE A 30 -7.89 -1.27 -13.08
C ILE A 30 -8.11 -0.40 -11.84
N SER A 31 -7.92 -0.95 -10.63
CA SER A 31 -8.07 -0.20 -9.38
C SER A 31 -7.09 0.98 -9.31
N VAL A 32 -5.84 0.76 -9.67
CA VAL A 32 -4.82 1.83 -9.72
C VAL A 32 -5.20 2.89 -10.76
N ALA A 33 -5.64 2.49 -11.94
CA ALA A 33 -6.08 3.43 -12.98
C ALA A 33 -7.27 4.27 -12.52
N VAL A 34 -8.29 3.63 -11.95
CA VAL A 34 -9.51 4.30 -11.47
C VAL A 34 -9.18 5.30 -10.35
N LEU A 35 -8.31 4.94 -9.40
CA LEU A 35 -7.81 5.83 -8.35
C LEU A 35 -6.98 6.98 -8.94
N ARG A 36 -6.13 6.69 -9.91
CA ARG A 36 -5.22 7.70 -10.51
C ARG A 36 -5.97 8.76 -11.31
N PHE A 37 -7.04 8.37 -11.98
CA PHE A 37 -7.87 9.28 -12.79
C PHE A 37 -9.03 9.91 -12.00
N GLY A 38 -9.19 9.59 -10.72
CA GLY A 38 -10.23 10.16 -9.87
C GLY A 38 -11.66 9.79 -10.33
N VAL A 39 -11.83 8.65 -10.99
CA VAL A 39 -13.13 8.21 -11.54
C VAL A 39 -14.07 7.76 -10.43
N VAL A 40 -13.52 7.31 -9.31
CA VAL A 40 -14.25 6.76 -8.17
C VAL A 40 -13.69 7.37 -6.87
N ASP A 41 -14.53 7.49 -5.86
CA ASP A 41 -14.14 7.92 -4.53
C ASP A 41 -13.01 7.06 -3.94
N LEU A 42 -12.22 7.66 -3.06
CA LEU A 42 -11.04 7.03 -2.47
C LEU A 42 -11.38 5.70 -1.77
N VAL A 43 -12.46 5.65 -0.99
CA VAL A 43 -12.81 4.47 -0.19
C VAL A 43 -13.10 3.24 -1.06
N PRO A 44 -14.05 3.27 -2.01
CA PRO A 44 -14.28 2.11 -2.88
C PRO A 44 -13.07 1.78 -3.77
N GLY A 45 -12.30 2.76 -4.19
CA GLY A 45 -11.07 2.54 -4.94
C GLY A 45 -10.01 1.77 -4.16
N PHE A 46 -9.80 2.11 -2.88
CA PHE A 46 -8.91 1.36 -2.00
C PHE A 46 -9.43 -0.04 -1.68
N VAL A 47 -10.73 -0.24 -1.51
CA VAL A 47 -11.33 -1.57 -1.32
C VAL A 47 -11.09 -2.46 -2.54
N ALA A 48 -11.26 -1.93 -3.75
CA ALA A 48 -10.97 -2.66 -4.98
C ALA A 48 -9.48 -3.02 -5.09
N LEU A 49 -8.57 -2.09 -4.75
CA LEU A 49 -7.13 -2.34 -4.72
C LEU A 49 -6.78 -3.43 -3.70
N ALA A 50 -7.31 -3.34 -2.48
CA ALA A 50 -7.11 -4.35 -1.44
C ALA A 50 -7.60 -5.74 -1.87
N THR A 51 -8.72 -5.79 -2.61
CA THR A 51 -9.23 -7.04 -3.19
C THR A 51 -8.23 -7.63 -4.18
N GLY A 52 -7.66 -6.83 -5.09
CA GLY A 52 -6.63 -7.26 -6.04
C GLY A 52 -5.38 -7.82 -5.34
N LEU A 53 -4.91 -7.13 -4.30
CA LEU A 53 -3.77 -7.59 -3.49
C LEU A 53 -4.09 -8.86 -2.71
N GLY A 54 -5.31 -8.99 -2.16
CA GLY A 54 -5.79 -10.20 -1.49
C GLY A 54 -5.83 -11.41 -2.42
N LEU A 55 -6.28 -11.21 -3.67
CA LEU A 55 -6.24 -12.25 -4.71
C LEU A 55 -4.81 -12.66 -5.07
N ALA A 56 -3.86 -11.72 -5.12
CA ALA A 56 -2.46 -12.04 -5.32
C ALA A 56 -1.89 -12.88 -4.16
N GLY A 57 -2.23 -12.54 -2.91
CA GLY A 57 -1.90 -13.36 -1.74
C GLY A 57 -2.49 -14.77 -1.82
N LEU A 58 -3.75 -14.90 -2.22
CA LEU A 58 -4.40 -16.18 -2.43
C LEU A 58 -3.70 -17.00 -3.53
N ALA A 59 -3.28 -16.37 -4.62
CA ALA A 59 -2.54 -17.03 -5.68
C ALA A 59 -1.22 -17.63 -5.18
N ILE A 60 -0.49 -16.90 -4.32
CA ILE A 60 0.72 -17.43 -3.67
C ILE A 60 0.40 -18.61 -2.76
N ALA A 61 -0.63 -18.52 -1.94
CA ALA A 61 -1.03 -19.62 -1.04
C ALA A 61 -1.37 -20.88 -1.82
N LEU A 62 -2.13 -20.76 -2.93
CA LEU A 62 -2.44 -21.88 -3.82
C LEU A 62 -1.19 -22.46 -4.51
N ALA A 63 -0.23 -21.60 -4.91
CA ALA A 63 1.02 -22.07 -5.48
C ALA A 63 1.85 -22.86 -4.47
N LEU A 64 1.96 -22.39 -3.23
CA LEU A 64 2.66 -23.10 -2.16
C LEU A 64 1.98 -24.46 -1.88
N GLY A 65 0.65 -24.51 -1.80
CA GLY A 65 -0.08 -25.77 -1.71
C GLY A 65 0.13 -26.70 -2.91
N ALA A 66 0.27 -26.11 -4.12
CA ALA A 66 0.59 -26.88 -5.31
C ALA A 66 2.02 -27.45 -5.26
N PHE A 67 3.01 -26.69 -4.80
CA PHE A 67 4.38 -27.19 -4.62
C PHE A 67 4.45 -28.37 -3.64
N LEU A 68 3.73 -28.28 -2.51
CA LEU A 68 3.67 -29.38 -1.56
C LEU A 68 3.11 -30.67 -2.22
N ARG A 69 2.01 -30.55 -2.98
CA ARG A 69 1.40 -31.70 -3.66
C ARG A 69 2.27 -32.24 -4.81
N ILE A 70 2.92 -31.36 -5.55
CA ILE A 70 3.87 -31.75 -6.60
C ILE A 70 5.02 -32.56 -5.99
N TRP A 71 5.54 -32.09 -4.86
CA TRP A 71 6.66 -32.74 -4.16
C TRP A 71 6.28 -34.09 -3.55
N THR A 72 5.08 -34.19 -2.94
CA THR A 72 4.65 -35.41 -2.24
C THR A 72 3.99 -36.43 -3.15
N GLU A 73 3.28 -35.98 -4.19
CA GLU A 73 2.46 -36.86 -5.04
C GLU A 73 3.05 -37.03 -6.47
N GLY A 74 4.18 -36.40 -6.79
CA GLY A 74 4.81 -36.49 -8.12
C GLY A 74 3.98 -35.87 -9.25
N ARG A 75 3.10 -34.89 -8.97
CA ARG A 75 2.24 -34.25 -9.96
C ARG A 75 3.00 -33.32 -10.87
N ARG A 76 2.51 -33.10 -12.10
CA ARG A 76 3.01 -32.08 -13.01
C ARG A 76 2.37 -30.72 -12.69
N GLY A 77 3.10 -29.61 -13.03
CA GLY A 77 2.55 -28.26 -12.93
C GLY A 77 3.46 -27.24 -12.25
N VAL A 78 4.74 -27.59 -12.02
CA VAL A 78 5.75 -26.68 -11.44
C VAL A 78 5.78 -25.33 -12.15
N GLY A 79 5.82 -25.31 -13.50
CA GLY A 79 5.85 -24.08 -14.26
C GLY A 79 4.62 -23.17 -14.05
N ALA A 80 3.42 -23.76 -13.85
CA ALA A 80 2.23 -22.98 -13.55
C ALA A 80 2.28 -22.39 -12.14
N ALA A 81 2.75 -23.16 -11.15
CA ALA A 81 2.91 -22.70 -9.78
C ALA A 81 3.97 -21.58 -9.68
N VAL A 82 5.13 -21.76 -10.33
CA VAL A 82 6.18 -20.73 -10.39
C VAL A 82 5.66 -19.47 -11.07
N GLY A 83 4.98 -19.60 -12.22
CA GLY A 83 4.39 -18.45 -12.92
C GLY A 83 3.36 -17.70 -12.05
N GLY A 84 2.54 -18.43 -11.26
CA GLY A 84 1.61 -17.84 -10.30
C GLY A 84 2.33 -17.05 -9.21
N VAL A 85 3.38 -17.64 -8.61
CA VAL A 85 4.18 -16.96 -7.56
C VAL A 85 4.89 -15.72 -8.10
N LEU A 86 5.53 -15.83 -9.26
CA LEU A 86 6.27 -14.70 -9.84
C LEU A 86 5.32 -13.52 -10.16
N LEU A 87 4.18 -13.82 -10.78
CA LEU A 87 3.22 -12.79 -11.13
C LEU A 87 2.59 -12.16 -9.88
N ALA A 88 2.15 -12.96 -8.91
CA ALA A 88 1.59 -12.47 -7.66
C ALA A 88 2.64 -11.72 -6.82
N GLY A 89 3.87 -12.20 -6.79
CA GLY A 89 4.99 -11.53 -6.13
C GLY A 89 5.29 -10.17 -6.75
N LEU A 90 5.24 -10.05 -8.08
CA LEU A 90 5.40 -8.76 -8.77
C LEU A 90 4.30 -7.77 -8.39
N ILE A 91 3.03 -8.22 -8.30
CA ILE A 91 1.91 -7.38 -7.87
C ILE A 91 2.10 -6.87 -6.45
N LEU A 92 2.57 -7.75 -5.54
CA LEU A 92 2.75 -7.43 -4.13
C LEU A 92 4.06 -6.67 -3.84
N ALA A 93 5.05 -6.71 -4.73
CA ALA A 93 6.38 -6.13 -4.51
C ALA A 93 6.31 -4.62 -4.19
N LEU A 94 5.53 -3.87 -4.96
CA LEU A 94 5.41 -2.43 -4.79
C LEU A 94 4.70 -2.05 -3.48
N PRO A 95 3.51 -2.59 -3.16
CA PRO A 95 2.88 -2.36 -1.86
C PRO A 95 3.71 -2.82 -0.67
N ALA A 96 4.39 -3.96 -0.79
CA ALA A 96 5.28 -4.45 0.27
C ALA A 96 6.46 -3.51 0.51
N PHE A 97 7.07 -2.99 -0.56
CA PHE A 97 8.16 -2.03 -0.46
C PHE A 97 7.74 -0.74 0.25
N TYR A 98 6.59 -0.15 -0.15
CA TYR A 98 6.09 1.06 0.50
C TYR A 98 5.56 0.79 1.91
N GLY A 99 4.93 -0.36 2.14
CA GLY A 99 4.50 -0.78 3.47
C GLY A 99 5.67 -0.94 4.43
N LEU A 100 6.74 -1.61 3.98
CA LEU A 100 7.95 -1.77 4.79
C LEU A 100 8.63 -0.42 5.08
N ARG A 101 8.71 0.46 4.08
CA ARG A 101 9.21 1.82 4.30
C ARG A 101 8.33 2.60 5.29
N GLY A 102 7.01 2.48 5.18
CA GLY A 102 6.07 3.12 6.11
C GLY A 102 6.26 2.66 7.56
N LEU A 103 6.59 1.39 7.78
CA LEU A 103 6.90 0.86 9.11
C LEU A 103 8.21 1.40 9.69
N LEU A 104 9.15 1.80 8.83
CA LEU A 104 10.44 2.36 9.25
C LEU A 104 10.39 3.88 9.45
N LEU A 105 9.33 4.54 9.00
CA LEU A 105 9.14 5.97 9.20
C LEU A 105 8.63 6.24 10.63
N PRO A 106 9.04 7.37 11.23
CA PRO A 106 8.52 7.76 12.52
C PRO A 106 7.02 8.03 12.43
N ALA A 107 6.25 7.53 13.41
CA ALA A 107 4.81 7.76 13.51
C ALA A 107 4.54 9.21 13.95
N ILE A 108 4.60 10.14 13.00
CA ILE A 108 4.33 11.57 13.19
C ILE A 108 3.06 11.89 12.40
N THR A 109 2.03 12.38 13.08
CA THR A 109 0.73 12.72 12.48
C THR A 109 0.66 14.15 11.98
N ASP A 110 1.56 15.00 12.49
CA ASP A 110 1.63 16.43 12.15
C ASP A 110 3.09 16.88 12.14
N VAL A 111 3.42 17.82 11.24
CA VAL A 111 4.76 18.35 11.08
C VAL A 111 4.66 19.88 11.10
N THR A 112 5.41 20.51 12.00
CA THR A 112 5.49 21.97 12.10
C THR A 112 6.89 22.46 11.72
N THR A 113 6.98 23.63 11.10
CA THR A 113 8.25 24.28 10.82
C THR A 113 8.88 24.89 12.07
N ASP A 114 8.06 25.30 13.04
CA ASP A 114 8.51 25.76 14.34
C ASP A 114 8.11 24.77 15.42
N VAL A 115 9.09 24.05 15.93
CA VAL A 115 8.90 23.02 16.96
C VAL A 115 8.85 23.64 18.36
N ALA A 116 9.48 24.83 18.55
CA ALA A 116 9.51 25.53 19.83
C ALA A 116 8.16 26.21 20.09
N GLU A 117 7.65 26.92 19.09
CA GLU A 117 6.36 27.61 19.14
C GLU A 117 5.45 27.16 18.00
N PRO A 118 4.84 25.96 18.09
CA PRO A 118 4.00 25.46 17.03
C PRO A 118 2.78 26.34 16.82
N PRO A 119 2.40 26.61 15.55
CA PRO A 119 1.24 27.46 15.25
C PRO A 119 -0.03 26.86 15.84
N THR A 120 -0.79 27.71 16.54
CA THR A 120 -2.08 27.31 17.12
C THR A 120 -3.21 27.61 16.15
N PHE A 121 -4.18 26.72 16.06
CA PHE A 121 -5.35 26.93 15.22
C PHE A 121 -6.25 28.04 15.79
N SER A 122 -6.65 28.96 14.92
CA SER A 122 -7.59 30.04 15.30
C SER A 122 -8.90 29.45 15.84
N ARG A 123 -9.35 29.97 16.98
CA ARG A 123 -10.61 29.61 17.63
C ARG A 123 -11.77 30.55 17.24
N SER A 124 -11.59 31.42 16.24
CA SER A 124 -12.66 32.28 15.75
C SER A 124 -13.83 31.46 15.19
N ARG A 125 -15.06 31.98 15.32
CA ARG A 125 -16.27 31.33 14.78
C ARG A 125 -16.14 31.00 13.29
N GLN A 126 -15.54 31.91 12.55
CA GLN A 126 -15.34 31.74 11.09
C GLN A 126 -14.35 30.62 10.79
N ALA A 127 -13.22 30.55 11.50
CA ALA A 127 -12.23 29.48 11.33
C ALA A 127 -12.76 28.12 11.82
N PHE A 128 -13.64 28.11 12.83
CA PHE A 128 -14.29 26.90 13.32
C PHE A 128 -15.30 26.37 12.30
N ALA A 129 -16.13 27.26 11.73
CA ALA A 129 -17.08 26.90 10.68
C ALA A 129 -16.38 26.41 9.40
N ALA A 130 -15.26 27.04 8.99
CA ALA A 130 -14.48 26.63 7.82
C ALA A 130 -13.84 25.23 7.97
N ARG A 131 -13.78 24.70 9.18
CA ARG A 131 -13.27 23.36 9.50
C ARG A 131 -14.36 22.38 9.90
N ASP A 132 -15.60 22.65 9.57
CA ASP A 132 -16.79 21.85 9.94
C ASP A 132 -16.83 21.48 11.43
N GLY A 133 -16.43 22.41 12.30
CA GLY A 133 -16.37 22.19 13.73
C GLY A 133 -15.21 21.34 14.24
N HIS A 134 -14.29 20.96 13.38
CA HIS A 134 -13.15 20.12 13.74
C HIS A 134 -12.02 20.95 14.39
N VAL A 135 -11.58 20.54 15.57
CA VAL A 135 -10.38 21.08 16.22
C VAL A 135 -9.28 20.02 16.11
N PRO A 136 -8.24 20.26 15.31
CA PRO A 136 -7.12 19.31 15.24
C PRO A 136 -6.50 19.15 16.63
N PRO A 137 -6.14 17.93 17.04
CA PRO A 137 -5.45 17.72 18.32
C PRO A 137 -4.07 18.42 18.30
N GLU A 138 -3.68 18.95 19.44
CA GLU A 138 -2.34 19.51 19.59
C GLU A 138 -1.30 18.39 19.46
N GLN A 139 -0.19 18.71 18.78
CA GLN A 139 0.90 17.76 18.60
C GLN A 139 1.52 17.40 19.95
N PRO A 140 1.56 16.11 20.34
CA PRO A 140 2.14 15.69 21.60
C PRO A 140 3.66 16.00 21.64
N PRO A 141 4.21 16.32 22.83
CA PRO A 141 5.64 16.64 22.97
C PRO A 141 6.58 15.61 22.41
N GLU A 142 6.24 14.32 22.54
CA GLU A 142 7.01 13.20 22.00
C GLU A 142 7.10 13.21 20.47
N ALA A 143 6.05 13.66 19.78
CA ALA A 143 6.05 13.76 18.33
C ALA A 143 6.98 14.88 17.85
N ARG A 144 7.13 15.95 18.61
CA ARG A 144 8.08 17.04 18.32
C ARG A 144 9.53 16.58 18.37
N VAL A 145 9.89 15.80 19.41
CA VAL A 145 11.24 15.21 19.53
C VAL A 145 11.52 14.27 18.35
N LYS A 146 10.58 13.37 18.04
CA LYS A 146 10.70 12.48 16.88
C LYS A 146 10.80 13.23 15.55
N GLN A 147 10.10 14.36 15.43
CA GLN A 147 10.19 15.21 14.25
C GLN A 147 11.59 15.83 14.10
N GLN A 148 12.15 16.37 15.17
CA GLN A 148 13.50 16.96 15.13
C GLN A 148 14.56 15.92 14.79
N GLU A 149 14.45 14.71 15.34
CA GLU A 149 15.38 13.62 15.05
C GLU A 149 15.27 13.14 13.59
N ALA A 150 14.05 13.00 13.08
CA ALA A 150 13.81 12.45 11.73
C ALA A 150 13.98 13.49 10.62
N TYR A 151 13.72 14.76 10.90
CA TYR A 151 13.71 15.85 9.93
C TYR A 151 14.44 17.12 10.44
N PRO A 152 15.75 17.03 10.76
CA PRO A 152 16.51 18.13 11.32
C PRO A 152 16.64 19.34 10.37
N GLN A 153 16.38 19.15 9.07
CA GLN A 153 16.43 20.19 8.05
C GLN A 153 15.17 21.09 8.02
N ILE A 154 14.11 20.73 8.73
CA ILE A 154 12.89 21.54 8.77
C ILE A 154 13.11 22.69 9.77
N ALA A 155 13.10 23.91 9.26
CA ALA A 155 13.25 25.13 10.03
C ALA A 155 12.26 26.20 9.54
N PRO A 156 11.91 27.17 10.39
CA PRO A 156 11.09 28.32 9.98
C PRO A 156 11.77 29.09 8.84
N LEU A 157 10.98 29.49 7.85
CA LEU A 157 11.44 30.36 6.79
C LEU A 157 11.42 31.80 7.28
N SER A 158 12.58 32.43 7.45
CA SER A 158 12.69 33.86 7.73
C SER A 158 12.68 34.67 6.43
N LEU A 159 11.69 35.53 6.28
CA LEU A 159 11.56 36.44 5.14
C LEU A 159 11.91 37.85 5.59
N ASP A 160 12.85 38.54 4.88
CA ASP A 160 13.18 39.95 5.09
C ASP A 160 12.13 40.87 4.41
N LEU A 161 10.87 40.51 4.52
CA LEU A 161 9.74 41.24 3.96
C LEU A 161 8.77 41.66 5.06
N PRO A 162 8.20 42.89 5.00
CA PRO A 162 7.13 43.26 5.91
C PRO A 162 5.93 42.34 5.72
N ALA A 163 5.23 42.05 6.83
CA ALA A 163 4.12 41.06 6.86
C ALA A 163 3.05 41.32 5.79
N GLU A 164 2.77 42.59 5.49
CA GLU A 164 1.80 43.02 4.46
C GLU A 164 2.19 42.56 3.04
N GLN A 165 3.48 42.46 2.75
CA GLN A 165 3.98 42.02 1.45
C GLN A 165 4.20 40.49 1.38
N ALA A 166 4.29 39.83 2.53
CA ALA A 166 4.44 38.38 2.57
C ALA A 166 3.15 37.63 2.27
N PHE A 167 1.98 38.30 2.37
CA PHE A 167 0.65 37.75 2.15
C PHE A 167 -0.08 38.32 0.92
N ALA A 168 0.59 39.10 0.12
CA ALA A 168 0.06 39.64 -1.16
C ALA A 168 0.38 38.67 -2.31
#